data_b6f536f6af0d3d20ddd6394abac4e0cc
#
_entry.id   b6f536f6af0d3d20ddd6394abac4e0cc
#
_cell.length_a   1.000
_cell.length_b   1.000
_cell.length_c   1.000
_cell.angle_alpha   90.00
_cell.angle_beta   90.00
_cell.angle_gamma   90.00
#
_symmetry.space_group_name_H-M   'P 1'
#
loop_
_entity.id
_entity.type
_entity.pdbx_description
1 polymer ?
#
loop_
_entity_poly.entity_id
_entity_poly.type
_entity_poly.pdbx_seq_one_letter_code
_entity_poly.pdbx_strand_id
1 'polypeptide(L)'
;ELIRRSNKSVIERIRMLEDEQNDYRDYIESWVHEIKAPITSIQLACENHKDEVTRQIGLENQRIENDVDMVLYYARMEKVYKDYMIEETDLGKAASEILIKNKYYLISNGVRGEVECPDLAYTDKKWILFILNQLMLNSVKYKSENPKVHPYIHIYTERYGHGVRLIVEDNGTGIREEEMSRIFEKGFTCLL
;
A
#
# COMPACT_ATOMS: atom_id res chain seq x y z
N GLU A 1 -0.88 12.80 48.56
CA GLU A 1 -2.04 11.93 48.32
C GLU A 1 -2.83 12.37 47.08
N LEU A 2 -3.12 13.65 46.90
CA LEU A 2 -3.80 14.21 45.70
C LEU A 2 -3.07 13.92 44.40
N ILE A 3 -1.75 14.08 44.32
CA ILE A 3 -0.94 13.78 43.12
C ILE A 3 -0.99 12.29 42.80
N ARG A 4 -0.95 11.38 43.77
CA ARG A 4 -1.07 9.95 43.56
C ARG A 4 -2.45 9.56 43.00
N ARG A 5 -3.53 10.15 43.48
CA ARG A 5 -4.90 9.94 42.99
C ARG A 5 -5.06 10.47 41.57
N SER A 6 -4.52 11.66 41.27
CA SER A 6 -4.52 12.24 39.93
C SER A 6 -3.76 11.36 38.95
N ASN A 7 -2.54 10.92 39.29
CA ASN A 7 -1.76 10.04 38.45
C ASN A 7 -2.45 8.69 38.20
N LYS A 8 -3.11 8.11 39.21
CA LYS A 8 -3.86 6.86 39.03
C LYS A 8 -5.02 7.04 38.07
N SER A 9 -5.80 8.10 38.18
CA SER A 9 -6.91 8.41 37.27
C SER A 9 -6.43 8.63 35.85
N VAL A 10 -5.29 9.28 35.64
CA VAL A 10 -4.70 9.48 34.29
C VAL A 10 -4.24 8.13 33.71
N ILE A 11 -3.59 7.29 34.50
CA ILE A 11 -3.15 5.96 34.04
C ILE A 11 -4.35 5.08 33.68
N GLU A 12 -5.41 5.08 34.49
CA GLU A 12 -6.64 4.34 34.20
C GLU A 12 -7.30 4.86 32.92
N ARG A 13 -7.32 6.16 32.69
CA ARG A 13 -7.88 6.75 31.46
C ARG A 13 -7.06 6.40 30.23
N ILE A 14 -5.73 6.41 30.33
CA ILE A 14 -4.84 5.99 29.22
C ILE A 14 -5.12 4.52 28.88
N ARG A 15 -5.20 3.63 29.87
CA ARG A 15 -5.50 2.21 29.63
C ARG A 15 -6.86 2.01 28.95
N MET A 16 -7.90 2.70 29.42
CA MET A 16 -9.21 2.61 28.77
C MET A 16 -9.17 3.04 27.31
N LEU A 17 -8.45 4.12 26.97
CA LEU A 17 -8.28 4.57 25.59
C LEU A 17 -7.47 3.57 24.75
N GLU A 18 -6.44 2.97 25.33
CA GLU A 18 -5.66 1.92 24.67
C GLU A 18 -6.50 0.67 24.42
N ASP A 19 -7.35 0.26 25.35
CA ASP A 19 -8.26 -0.88 25.20
C ASP A 19 -9.32 -0.59 24.12
N GLU A 20 -9.97 0.58 24.14
CA GLU A 20 -10.94 1.00 23.10
C GLU A 20 -10.29 1.01 21.70
N GLN A 21 -9.05 1.49 21.58
CA GLN A 21 -8.33 1.47 20.30
C GLN A 21 -8.00 0.04 19.84
N ASN A 22 -7.66 -0.85 20.78
CA ASN A 22 -7.40 -2.25 20.45
C ASN A 22 -8.66 -2.94 19.96
N ASP A 23 -9.78 -2.77 20.67
CA ASP A 23 -11.08 -3.35 20.30
C ASP A 23 -11.53 -2.86 18.92
N TYR A 24 -11.37 -1.57 18.63
CA TYR A 24 -11.69 -1.00 17.34
C TYR A 24 -10.83 -1.62 16.20
N ARG A 25 -9.53 -1.80 16.44
CA ARG A 25 -8.64 -2.41 15.46
C ARG A 25 -9.01 -3.87 15.21
N ASP A 26 -9.23 -4.66 16.28
CA ASP A 26 -9.58 -6.06 16.16
C ASP A 26 -10.93 -6.22 15.41
N TYR A 27 -11.86 -5.30 15.61
CA TYR A 27 -13.08 -5.19 14.83
C TYR A 27 -12.80 -4.92 13.35
N ILE A 28 -11.93 -3.94 13.01
CA ILE A 28 -11.57 -3.64 11.62
C ILE A 28 -10.87 -4.83 10.97
N GLU A 29 -9.96 -5.51 11.67
CA GLU A 29 -9.28 -6.70 11.14
C GLU A 29 -10.28 -7.83 10.83
N SER A 30 -11.21 -8.11 11.72
CA SER A 30 -12.27 -9.10 11.49
C SER A 30 -13.13 -8.73 10.29
N TRP A 31 -13.57 -7.47 10.22
CA TRP A 31 -14.39 -6.96 9.13
C TRP A 31 -13.68 -7.03 7.77
N VAL A 32 -12.39 -6.70 7.73
CA VAL A 32 -11.58 -6.82 6.50
C VAL A 32 -11.51 -8.29 6.05
N HIS A 33 -11.33 -9.23 6.96
CA HIS A 33 -11.33 -10.66 6.61
C HIS A 33 -12.68 -11.11 6.02
N GLU A 34 -13.79 -10.63 6.57
CA GLU A 34 -15.13 -10.95 6.05
C GLU A 34 -15.36 -10.37 4.65
N ILE A 35 -14.89 -9.16 4.37
CA ILE A 35 -15.02 -8.52 3.04
C ILE A 35 -14.09 -9.15 2.01
N LYS A 36 -12.92 -9.62 2.40
CA LYS A 36 -11.99 -10.30 1.46
C LYS A 36 -12.57 -11.57 0.85
N ALA A 37 -13.42 -12.29 1.55
CA ALA A 37 -14.03 -13.51 1.04
C ALA A 37 -14.91 -13.25 -0.21
N PRO A 38 -15.90 -12.32 -0.21
CA PRO A 38 -16.67 -12.00 -1.42
C PRO A 38 -15.80 -11.35 -2.53
N ILE A 39 -14.80 -10.53 -2.20
CA ILE A 39 -13.85 -9.98 -3.18
C ILE A 39 -13.15 -11.11 -3.93
N THR A 40 -12.61 -12.10 -3.21
CA THR A 40 -11.96 -13.27 -3.81
C THR A 40 -12.94 -14.08 -4.67
N SER A 41 -14.20 -14.23 -4.23
CA SER A 41 -15.23 -14.94 -4.98
C SER A 41 -15.56 -14.24 -6.30
N ILE A 42 -15.66 -12.89 -6.29
CA ILE A 42 -15.87 -12.09 -7.51
C ILE A 42 -14.66 -12.23 -8.43
N GLN A 43 -13.44 -12.17 -7.90
CA GLN A 43 -12.22 -12.34 -8.69
C GLN A 43 -12.20 -13.68 -9.41
N LEU A 44 -12.47 -14.78 -8.72
CA LEU A 44 -12.53 -16.12 -9.31
C LEU A 44 -13.63 -16.22 -10.38
N ALA A 45 -14.80 -15.61 -10.16
CA ALA A 45 -15.86 -15.57 -11.16
C ALA A 45 -15.42 -14.83 -12.43
N CYS A 46 -14.72 -13.70 -12.29
CA CYS A 46 -14.19 -12.94 -13.42
C CYS A 46 -13.09 -13.68 -14.17
N GLU A 47 -12.26 -14.46 -13.48
CA GLU A 47 -11.21 -15.27 -14.11
C GLU A 47 -11.76 -16.44 -14.92
N ASN A 48 -12.91 -16.99 -14.53
CA ASN A 48 -13.59 -18.08 -15.22
C ASN A 48 -14.37 -17.62 -16.45
N HIS A 49 -14.74 -16.34 -16.54
CA HIS A 49 -15.49 -15.75 -17.65
C HIS A 49 -14.68 -14.60 -18.26
N LYS A 50 -14.12 -14.81 -19.45
CA LYS A 50 -13.18 -13.86 -20.10
C LYS A 50 -13.87 -13.01 -21.16
N ASP A 51 -14.94 -12.29 -20.78
CA ASP A 51 -15.56 -11.28 -21.64
C ASP A 51 -15.16 -9.85 -21.18
N GLU A 52 -15.55 -8.85 -21.95
CA GLU A 52 -15.22 -7.45 -21.66
C GLU A 52 -15.85 -6.95 -20.36
N VAL A 53 -17.08 -7.41 -20.04
CA VAL A 53 -17.79 -6.98 -18.84
C VAL A 53 -17.14 -7.56 -17.59
N THR A 54 -16.82 -8.85 -17.59
CA THR A 54 -16.13 -9.49 -16.46
C THR A 54 -14.72 -8.96 -16.27
N ARG A 55 -14.05 -8.55 -17.36
CA ARG A 55 -12.75 -7.86 -17.26
C ARG A 55 -12.87 -6.52 -16.55
N GLN A 56 -13.88 -5.71 -16.87
CA GLN A 56 -14.12 -4.44 -16.18
C GLN A 56 -14.50 -4.65 -14.71
N ILE A 57 -15.37 -5.62 -14.40
CA ILE A 57 -15.73 -5.98 -13.03
C ILE A 57 -14.48 -6.41 -12.25
N GLY A 58 -13.60 -7.21 -12.83
CA GLY A 58 -12.35 -7.63 -12.21
C GLY A 58 -11.42 -6.46 -11.88
N LEU A 59 -11.33 -5.45 -12.74
CA LEU A 59 -10.56 -4.24 -12.46
C LEU A 59 -11.13 -3.42 -11.29
N GLU A 60 -12.44 -3.26 -11.23
CA GLU A 60 -13.09 -2.57 -10.11
C GLU A 60 -12.98 -3.38 -8.80
N ASN A 61 -13.09 -4.71 -8.88
CA ASN A 61 -12.89 -5.60 -7.73
C ASN A 61 -11.45 -5.48 -7.19
N GLN A 62 -10.45 -5.37 -8.06
CA GLN A 62 -9.06 -5.13 -7.65
C GLN A 62 -8.88 -3.78 -6.93
N ARG A 63 -9.60 -2.74 -7.37
CA ARG A 63 -9.60 -1.44 -6.67
C ARG A 63 -10.19 -1.56 -5.28
N ILE A 64 -11.33 -2.24 -5.15
CA ILE A 64 -11.96 -2.50 -3.84
C ILE A 64 -11.00 -3.27 -2.92
N GLU A 65 -10.31 -4.29 -3.44
CA GLU A 65 -9.30 -5.04 -2.67
C GLU A 65 -8.18 -4.13 -2.15
N ASN A 66 -7.66 -3.25 -3.01
CA ASN A 66 -6.62 -2.30 -2.63
C ASN A 66 -7.09 -1.29 -1.57
N ASP A 67 -8.33 -0.81 -1.66
CA ASP A 67 -8.92 0.10 -0.67
C ASP A 67 -9.13 -0.58 0.68
N VAL A 68 -9.56 -1.85 0.67
CA VAL A 68 -9.71 -2.67 1.89
C VAL A 68 -8.36 -2.96 2.52
N ASP A 69 -7.33 -3.27 1.73
CA ASP A 69 -5.95 -3.42 2.21
C ASP A 69 -5.46 -2.12 2.86
N MET A 70 -5.74 -0.96 2.26
CA MET A 70 -5.37 0.34 2.82
C MET A 70 -5.99 0.57 4.20
N VAL A 71 -7.29 0.27 4.37
CA VAL A 71 -7.97 0.40 5.67
C VAL A 71 -7.30 -0.47 6.72
N LEU A 72 -6.96 -1.73 6.37
CA LEU A 72 -6.27 -2.64 7.27
C LEU A 72 -4.90 -2.11 7.71
N TYR A 73 -4.08 -1.65 6.76
CA TYR A 73 -2.77 -1.07 7.08
C TYR A 73 -2.91 0.19 7.94
N TYR A 74 -3.94 0.99 7.68
CA TYR A 74 -4.23 2.18 8.47
C TYR A 74 -4.56 1.83 9.92
N ALA A 75 -5.40 0.82 10.14
CA ALA A 75 -5.74 0.34 11.47
C ALA A 75 -4.52 -0.20 12.25
N ARG A 76 -3.52 -0.75 11.54
CA ARG A 76 -2.29 -1.28 12.11
C ARG A 76 -1.22 -0.22 12.41
N MET A 77 -1.25 0.93 11.74
CA MET A 77 -0.20 1.96 11.87
C MET A 77 -0.03 2.50 13.29
N GLU A 78 -1.09 2.55 14.09
CA GLU A 78 -1.04 3.13 15.44
C GLU A 78 -0.26 2.28 16.46
N LYS A 79 0.01 0.99 16.17
CA LYS A 79 0.83 0.09 17.00
C LYS A 79 2.12 -0.40 16.32
N VAL A 80 2.63 0.38 15.42
CA VAL A 80 3.81 0.11 14.58
C VAL A 80 5.01 -0.50 15.35
N TYR A 81 5.17 -0.23 16.63
CA TYR A 81 6.33 -0.71 17.41
C TYR A 81 6.26 -2.17 17.90
N LYS A 82 5.12 -2.88 17.76
CA LYS A 82 4.96 -4.22 18.33
C LYS A 82 4.91 -5.36 17.33
N ASP A 83 4.60 -5.11 16.06
CA ASP A 83 4.29 -6.15 15.07
C ASP A 83 5.24 -6.19 13.87
N TYR A 84 6.37 -5.45 13.89
CA TYR A 84 7.35 -5.57 12.82
C TYR A 84 8.08 -6.90 12.85
N MET A 85 8.00 -7.62 11.74
CA MET A 85 8.82 -8.80 11.48
C MET A 85 9.98 -8.41 10.56
N ILE A 86 11.08 -7.94 11.17
CA ILE A 86 12.29 -7.62 10.41
C ILE A 86 13.00 -8.89 10.03
N GLU A 87 13.05 -9.17 8.74
CA GLU A 87 13.73 -10.33 8.15
C GLU A 87 14.55 -9.93 6.93
N GLU A 88 15.49 -10.78 6.54
CA GLU A 88 16.22 -10.59 5.29
C GLU A 88 15.25 -10.74 4.11
N THR A 89 15.04 -9.66 3.40
CA THR A 89 14.04 -9.55 2.32
C THR A 89 14.75 -9.31 0.99
N ASP A 90 14.41 -10.14 0.01
CA ASP A 90 14.81 -9.98 -1.40
C ASP A 90 13.91 -8.90 -2.04
N LEU A 91 14.49 -7.72 -2.26
CA LEU A 91 13.76 -6.57 -2.79
C LEU A 91 13.30 -6.79 -4.23
N GLY A 92 14.05 -7.55 -5.02
CA GLY A 92 13.69 -7.90 -6.39
C GLY A 92 12.47 -8.82 -6.45
N LYS A 93 12.41 -9.83 -5.56
CA LYS A 93 11.21 -10.68 -5.45
C LYS A 93 10.01 -9.88 -4.97
N ALA A 94 10.17 -9.01 -3.98
CA ALA A 94 9.08 -8.18 -3.47
C ALA A 94 8.53 -7.24 -4.56
N ALA A 95 9.39 -6.55 -5.32
CA ALA A 95 9.01 -5.69 -6.41
C ALA A 95 8.32 -6.48 -7.55
N SER A 96 8.88 -7.62 -7.92
CA SER A 96 8.30 -8.49 -8.95
C SER A 96 6.93 -9.03 -8.55
N GLU A 97 6.74 -9.40 -7.28
CA GLU A 97 5.45 -9.84 -6.73
C GLU A 97 4.36 -8.79 -6.93
N ILE A 98 4.67 -7.51 -6.70
CA ILE A 98 3.73 -6.40 -6.89
C ILE A 98 3.38 -6.19 -8.36
N LEU A 99 4.36 -6.22 -9.27
CA LEU A 99 4.09 -6.09 -10.71
C LEU A 99 3.28 -7.27 -11.25
N ILE A 100 3.55 -8.49 -10.78
CA ILE A 100 2.79 -9.68 -11.18
C ILE A 100 1.34 -9.61 -10.65
N LYS A 101 1.15 -9.26 -9.36
CA LYS A 101 -0.18 -9.08 -8.75
C LYS A 101 -1.02 -8.09 -9.55
N ASN A 102 -0.44 -7.01 -10.02
CA ASN A 102 -1.12 -5.93 -10.73
C ASN A 102 -0.97 -5.98 -12.25
N LYS A 103 -0.52 -7.10 -12.82
CA LYS A 103 -0.21 -7.23 -14.24
C LYS A 103 -1.37 -6.78 -15.16
N TYR A 104 -2.58 -7.22 -14.89
CA TYR A 104 -3.74 -6.86 -15.71
C TYR A 104 -4.06 -5.37 -15.60
N TYR A 105 -3.92 -4.78 -14.41
CA TYR A 105 -4.12 -3.35 -14.20
C TYR A 105 -3.08 -2.51 -14.95
N LEU A 106 -1.83 -2.91 -14.93
CA LEU A 106 -0.75 -2.27 -15.70
C LEU A 106 -1.02 -2.35 -17.20
N ILE A 107 -1.34 -3.55 -17.73
CA ILE A 107 -1.62 -3.77 -19.17
C ILE A 107 -2.82 -2.95 -19.62
N SER A 108 -3.94 -2.95 -18.85
CA SER A 108 -5.15 -2.21 -19.22
C SER A 108 -4.95 -0.70 -19.25
N ASN A 109 -3.96 -0.20 -18.49
CA ASN A 109 -3.57 1.20 -18.45
C ASN A 109 -2.41 1.54 -19.40
N GLY A 110 -1.86 0.55 -20.13
CA GLY A 110 -0.74 0.75 -21.03
C GLY A 110 0.58 1.10 -20.36
N VAL A 111 0.74 0.71 -19.09
CA VAL A 111 1.94 1.02 -18.29
C VAL A 111 2.90 -0.16 -18.31
N ARG A 112 4.16 0.09 -18.64
CA ARG A 112 5.25 -0.90 -18.61
C ARG A 112 5.90 -0.91 -17.24
N GLY A 113 6.09 -2.09 -16.64
CA GLY A 113 6.82 -2.26 -15.38
C GLY A 113 8.16 -2.94 -15.57
N GLU A 114 9.21 -2.42 -14.93
CA GLU A 114 10.57 -2.99 -14.91
C GLU A 114 11.08 -3.09 -13.48
N VAL A 115 11.89 -4.13 -13.19
CA VAL A 115 12.50 -4.35 -11.87
C VAL A 115 13.98 -4.64 -12.03
N GLU A 116 14.81 -3.85 -11.34
CA GLU A 116 16.28 -4.01 -11.27
C GLU A 116 16.76 -3.91 -9.82
N CYS A 117 16.32 -4.84 -8.97
CA CYS A 117 16.63 -4.86 -7.53
C CYS A 117 17.46 -6.09 -7.16
N PRO A 118 18.78 -6.09 -7.34
CA PRO A 118 19.63 -7.23 -6.99
C PRO A 118 19.92 -7.35 -5.48
N ASP A 119 19.52 -6.37 -4.68
CA ASP A 119 19.94 -6.25 -3.29
C ASP A 119 18.94 -6.89 -2.32
N LEU A 120 19.48 -7.34 -1.17
CA LEU A 120 18.73 -7.77 0.00
C LEU A 120 18.70 -6.64 1.03
N ALA A 121 17.64 -6.57 1.83
CA ALA A 121 17.56 -5.65 2.96
C ALA A 121 16.88 -6.29 4.16
N TYR A 122 17.28 -5.90 5.38
CA TYR A 122 16.58 -6.27 6.60
C TYR A 122 15.40 -5.33 6.80
N THR A 123 14.18 -5.84 6.53
CA THR A 123 12.95 -5.04 6.59
C THR A 123 11.75 -5.95 6.80
N ASP A 124 10.59 -5.37 7.05
CA ASP A 124 9.33 -6.11 7.06
C ASP A 124 8.79 -6.22 5.63
N LYS A 125 8.76 -7.45 5.11
CA LYS A 125 8.29 -7.75 3.74
C LYS A 125 6.88 -7.26 3.49
N LYS A 126 5.96 -7.37 4.47
CA LYS A 126 4.56 -6.99 4.30
C LYS A 126 4.44 -5.48 4.10
N TRP A 127 5.21 -4.69 4.86
CA TRP A 127 5.23 -3.24 4.71
C TRP A 127 5.84 -2.80 3.38
N ILE A 128 6.93 -3.45 2.95
CA ILE A 128 7.53 -3.15 1.64
C ILE A 128 6.53 -3.45 0.51
N LEU A 129 5.86 -4.59 0.53
CA LEU A 129 4.83 -4.93 -0.46
C LEU A 129 3.70 -3.90 -0.49
N PHE A 130 3.23 -3.46 0.67
CA PHE A 130 2.19 -2.43 0.76
C PHE A 130 2.66 -1.10 0.16
N ILE A 131 3.85 -0.61 0.56
CA ILE A 131 4.41 0.66 0.07
C ILE A 131 4.60 0.60 -1.44
N LEU A 132 5.22 -0.46 -1.97
CA LEU A 132 5.42 -0.64 -3.41
C LEU A 132 4.09 -0.69 -4.17
N ASN A 133 3.07 -1.36 -3.62
CA ASN A 133 1.75 -1.39 -4.23
C ASN A 133 1.13 0.01 -4.29
N GLN A 134 1.21 0.81 -3.22
CA GLN A 134 0.68 2.17 -3.20
C GLN A 134 1.41 3.10 -4.19
N LEU A 135 2.74 3.01 -4.26
CA LEU A 135 3.52 3.79 -5.22
C LEU A 135 3.18 3.40 -6.65
N MET A 136 3.08 2.10 -6.95
CA MET A 136 2.69 1.60 -8.27
C MET A 136 1.28 2.07 -8.67
N LEU A 137 0.30 1.99 -7.75
CA LEU A 137 -1.06 2.49 -8.02
C LEU A 137 -1.07 3.99 -8.28
N ASN A 138 -0.28 4.76 -7.55
CA ASN A 138 -0.11 6.20 -7.78
C ASN A 138 0.50 6.48 -9.15
N SER A 139 1.57 5.78 -9.52
CA SER A 139 2.21 5.94 -10.83
C SER A 139 1.24 5.65 -12.00
N VAL A 140 0.36 4.64 -11.85
CA VAL A 140 -0.69 4.38 -12.85
C VAL A 140 -1.77 5.46 -12.85
N LYS A 141 -2.20 5.91 -11.67
CA LYS A 141 -3.24 6.95 -11.51
C LYS A 141 -2.81 8.29 -12.11
N TYR A 142 -1.54 8.67 -11.91
CA TYR A 142 -1.00 9.95 -12.34
C TYR A 142 -0.11 9.83 -13.60
N LYS A 143 -0.31 8.78 -14.39
CA LYS A 143 0.38 8.64 -15.68
C LYS A 143 0.08 9.81 -16.60
N SER A 144 1.01 10.11 -17.51
CA SER A 144 0.82 11.15 -18.51
C SER A 144 -0.34 10.80 -19.46
N GLU A 145 -1.24 11.75 -19.71
CA GLU A 145 -2.30 11.61 -20.72
C GLU A 145 -1.81 11.91 -22.15
N ASN A 146 -0.55 12.36 -22.30
CA ASN A 146 0.03 12.62 -23.62
C ASN A 146 0.23 11.31 -24.39
N PRO A 147 -0.43 11.12 -25.56
CA PRO A 147 -0.35 9.86 -26.31
C PRO A 147 1.04 9.57 -26.88
N LYS A 148 1.97 10.53 -26.86
CA LYS A 148 3.38 10.34 -27.27
C LYS A 148 4.25 9.80 -26.15
N VAL A 149 3.77 9.81 -24.92
CA VAL A 149 4.48 9.28 -23.75
C VAL A 149 4.06 7.82 -23.56
N HIS A 150 5.01 6.91 -23.52
CA HIS A 150 4.78 5.53 -23.15
C HIS A 150 4.97 5.41 -21.64
N PRO A 151 3.89 5.26 -20.84
CA PRO A 151 4.01 5.23 -19.39
C PRO A 151 4.83 4.05 -18.90
N TYR A 152 5.75 4.28 -17.98
CA TYR A 152 6.53 3.22 -17.35
C TYR A 152 6.65 3.42 -15.83
N ILE A 153 6.94 2.32 -15.15
CA ILE A 153 7.34 2.25 -13.76
C ILE A 153 8.61 1.42 -13.70
N HIS A 154 9.67 1.99 -13.17
CA HIS A 154 10.95 1.32 -12.96
C HIS A 154 11.23 1.24 -11.46
N ILE A 155 11.38 0.02 -10.93
CA ILE A 155 11.70 -0.23 -9.53
C ILE A 155 13.12 -0.77 -9.47
N TYR A 156 14.00 -0.06 -8.80
CA TYR A 156 15.41 -0.46 -8.75
C TYR A 156 16.04 -0.13 -7.41
N THR A 157 17.23 -0.70 -7.17
CA THR A 157 17.99 -0.46 -5.95
C THR A 157 19.33 0.19 -6.26
N GLU A 158 19.76 1.05 -5.34
CA GLU A 158 21.10 1.65 -5.33
C GLU A 158 21.73 1.44 -3.95
N ARG A 159 23.03 1.17 -3.92
CA ARG A 159 23.76 1.16 -2.66
C ARG A 159 23.95 2.59 -2.16
N TYR A 160 23.56 2.82 -0.90
CA TYR A 160 23.64 4.12 -0.27
C TYR A 160 24.27 3.99 1.13
N GLY A 161 25.52 4.41 1.28
CA GLY A 161 26.28 4.24 2.52
C GLY A 161 26.39 2.77 2.92
N HIS A 162 25.88 2.43 4.11
CA HIS A 162 25.83 1.06 4.61
C HIS A 162 24.48 0.36 4.34
N GLY A 163 23.60 0.97 3.57
CA GLY A 163 22.27 0.45 3.27
C GLY A 163 21.97 0.41 1.78
N VAL A 164 20.71 0.14 1.49
CA VAL A 164 20.15 0.08 0.15
C VAL A 164 19.02 1.09 0.04
N ARG A 165 19.01 1.86 -1.03
CA ARG A 165 17.90 2.73 -1.39
C ARG A 165 17.06 2.00 -2.42
N LEU A 166 15.77 1.78 -2.10
CA LEU A 166 14.77 1.27 -3.03
C LEU A 166 14.09 2.47 -3.70
N ILE A 167 14.10 2.50 -5.02
CA ILE A 167 13.64 3.62 -5.83
C ILE A 167 12.50 3.13 -6.71
N VAL A 168 11.44 3.92 -6.77
CA VAL A 168 10.32 3.74 -7.71
C VAL A 168 10.26 4.99 -8.56
N GLU A 169 10.53 4.84 -9.85
CA GLU A 169 10.54 5.90 -10.83
C GLU A 169 9.41 5.72 -11.82
N ASP A 170 8.72 6.80 -12.15
CA ASP A 170 7.72 6.84 -13.21
C ASP A 170 7.91 8.09 -14.09
N ASN A 171 7.29 8.09 -15.26
CA ASN A 171 7.26 9.23 -16.18
C ASN A 171 5.86 9.87 -16.27
N GLY A 172 5.14 9.90 -15.16
CA GLY A 172 3.82 10.50 -15.06
C GLY A 172 3.82 12.03 -15.07
N THR A 173 2.74 12.62 -14.57
CA THR A 173 2.56 14.08 -14.54
C THR A 173 3.46 14.78 -13.54
N GLY A 174 4.11 14.03 -12.63
CA GLY A 174 4.89 14.56 -11.53
C GLY A 174 4.04 15.20 -10.44
N ILE A 175 4.70 15.81 -9.47
CA ILE A 175 4.10 16.49 -8.32
C ILE A 175 4.49 17.97 -8.39
N ARG A 176 3.53 18.87 -8.21
CA ARG A 176 3.79 20.32 -8.21
C ARG A 176 4.65 20.70 -6.99
N GLU A 177 5.57 21.63 -7.15
CA GLU A 177 6.43 22.07 -6.05
C GLU A 177 5.64 22.53 -4.82
N GLU A 178 4.49 23.19 -5.04
CA GLU A 178 3.59 23.66 -3.99
C GLU A 178 2.96 22.52 -3.17
N GLU A 179 2.81 21.34 -3.76
CA GLU A 179 2.21 20.16 -3.16
C GLU A 179 3.24 19.24 -2.47
N MET A 180 4.53 19.38 -2.80
CA MET A 180 5.61 18.51 -2.30
C MET A 180 5.69 18.42 -0.77
N SER A 181 5.40 19.50 -0.05
CA SER A 181 5.39 19.51 1.41
C SER A 181 4.19 18.75 2.02
N ARG A 182 3.15 18.50 1.23
CA ARG A 182 1.88 17.96 1.67
C ARG A 182 1.60 16.52 1.25
N ILE A 183 2.44 15.93 0.40
CA ILE A 183 2.23 14.58 -0.14
C ILE A 183 2.18 13.49 0.94
N PHE A 184 2.69 13.76 2.13
CA PHE A 184 2.63 12.85 3.29
C PHE A 184 1.52 13.21 4.28
N GLU A 185 0.70 14.25 4.00
CA GLU A 185 -0.44 14.59 4.83
C GLU A 185 -1.56 13.55 4.64
N LYS A 186 -2.22 13.20 5.75
CA LYS A 186 -3.32 12.25 5.76
C LYS A 186 -4.48 12.75 4.88
N GLY A 187 -4.90 11.93 3.91
CA GLY A 187 -6.03 12.25 3.03
C GLY A 187 -5.72 13.29 1.96
N PHE A 188 -4.47 13.71 1.81
CA PHE A 188 -4.09 14.60 0.73
C PHE A 188 -4.14 13.87 -0.62
N THR A 189 -4.79 14.47 -1.60
CA THR A 189 -4.82 14.01 -2.99
C THR A 189 -4.42 15.20 -3.87
N CYS A 190 -3.41 15.01 -4.72
CA CYS A 190 -3.04 16.02 -5.70
C CYS A 190 -4.25 16.35 -6.59
N LEU A 191 -4.55 17.63 -6.75
CA LEU A 191 -5.52 18.08 -7.72
C LEU A 191 -4.88 17.98 -9.12
N LEU A 192 -5.52 17.20 -10.00
CA LEU A 192 -5.18 17.10 -11.42
C LEU A 192 -5.53 18.38 -12.17
#